data_43202f2c0b2ca8d3f6c3ae53bba65693
#
_entry.id   43202f2c0b2ca8d3f6c3ae53bba65693
#
_cell.length_a   1.000
_cell.length_b   1.000
_cell.length_c   1.000
_cell.angle_alpha   90.00
_cell.angle_beta   90.00
_cell.angle_gamma   90.00
#
_symmetry.space_group_name_H-M   'P 1'
#
loop_
_entity.id
_entity.type
_entity.pdbx_description
1 polymer ?
#
loop_
_entity_poly.entity_id
_entity_poly.type
_entity_poly.pdbx_seq_one_letter_code
_entity_poly.pdbx_strand_id
1 'polypeptide(L)'
;MKLLNQSIKFLVIPMMIVIGLWALIFYFTIYSEIKTSVDEGLDNYKRQIVYQVKSDSTILDNQDFDDSFFAIRQISSDAAQYQKDSYKDTVMYMQDSNDPYPEPEPMRMLTTAFETDGNYYELKVVYSMIEEDDLAEHILWN
;
A
#
# COMPACT_ATOMS: atom_id res chain seq x y z
N MET A 1 7.42 -21.05 -50.95
CA MET A 1 6.53 -20.19 -50.16
C MET A 1 5.84 -20.92 -49.01
N LYS A 2 5.23 -22.08 -49.23
CA LYS A 2 4.53 -22.82 -48.13
C LYS A 2 5.50 -23.33 -47.05
N LEU A 3 6.67 -23.84 -47.42
CA LEU A 3 7.68 -24.33 -46.47
C LEU A 3 8.28 -23.20 -45.59
N LEU A 4 8.51 -22.05 -46.18
CA LEU A 4 9.03 -20.88 -45.43
C LEU A 4 8.01 -20.39 -44.39
N ASN A 5 6.75 -20.29 -44.78
CA ASN A 5 5.67 -19.90 -43.85
C ASN A 5 5.46 -20.91 -42.72
N GLN A 6 5.65 -22.19 -42.98
CA GLN A 6 5.52 -23.23 -41.99
C GLN A 6 6.70 -23.20 -41.00
N SER A 7 7.92 -23.00 -41.47
CA SER A 7 9.11 -22.85 -40.62
C SER A 7 9.03 -21.60 -39.73
N ILE A 8 8.53 -20.49 -40.26
CA ILE A 8 8.33 -19.25 -39.51
C ILE A 8 7.32 -19.47 -38.38
N LYS A 9 6.21 -20.15 -38.64
CA LYS A 9 5.21 -20.45 -37.61
C LYS A 9 5.77 -21.32 -36.49
N PHE A 10 6.58 -22.34 -36.82
CA PHE A 10 7.22 -23.20 -35.83
C PHE A 10 8.23 -22.47 -34.94
N LEU A 11 8.82 -21.37 -35.43
CA LEU A 11 9.75 -20.55 -34.67
C LEU A 11 9.02 -19.48 -33.85
N VAL A 12 8.02 -18.81 -34.44
CA VAL A 12 7.30 -17.66 -33.80
C VAL A 12 6.42 -18.12 -32.65
N ILE A 13 5.74 -19.27 -32.79
CA ILE A 13 4.83 -19.74 -31.72
C ILE A 13 5.55 -20.03 -30.40
N PRO A 14 6.64 -20.83 -30.38
CA PRO A 14 7.39 -21.04 -29.14
C PRO A 14 7.99 -19.74 -28.59
N MET A 15 8.45 -18.84 -29.44
CA MET A 15 9.01 -17.57 -29.04
C MET A 15 7.96 -16.69 -28.35
N MET A 16 6.72 -16.62 -28.87
CA MET A 16 5.62 -15.91 -28.24
C MET A 16 5.24 -16.50 -26.88
N ILE A 17 5.27 -17.84 -26.74
CA ILE A 17 5.00 -18.51 -25.47
C ILE A 17 6.06 -18.13 -24.43
N VAL A 18 7.33 -18.15 -24.79
CA VAL A 18 8.44 -17.77 -23.91
C VAL A 18 8.31 -16.31 -23.47
N ILE A 19 8.03 -15.39 -24.40
CA ILE A 19 7.83 -13.97 -24.10
C ILE A 19 6.63 -13.78 -23.17
N GLY A 20 5.51 -14.47 -23.41
CA GLY A 20 4.33 -14.43 -22.56
C GLY A 20 4.60 -14.92 -21.15
N LEU A 21 5.32 -16.02 -20.99
CA LEU A 21 5.74 -16.54 -19.67
C LEU A 21 6.65 -15.55 -18.93
N TRP A 22 7.61 -14.97 -19.61
CA TRP A 22 8.49 -13.94 -19.05
C TRP A 22 7.71 -12.70 -18.61
N ALA A 23 6.77 -12.25 -19.43
CA ALA A 23 5.91 -11.11 -19.09
C ALA A 23 5.09 -11.37 -17.82
N LEU A 24 4.53 -12.59 -17.66
CA LEU A 24 3.80 -12.98 -16.47
C LEU A 24 4.69 -12.99 -15.21
N ILE A 25 5.87 -13.62 -15.31
CA ILE A 25 6.84 -13.68 -14.20
C ILE A 25 7.25 -12.25 -13.81
N PHE A 26 7.53 -11.40 -14.79
CA PHE A 26 7.93 -10.02 -14.57
C PHE A 26 6.82 -9.21 -13.88
N TYR A 27 5.58 -9.38 -14.35
CA TYR A 27 4.41 -8.74 -13.74
C TYR A 27 4.25 -9.12 -12.26
N PHE A 28 4.30 -10.40 -11.92
CA PHE A 28 4.17 -10.85 -10.54
C PHE A 28 5.34 -10.40 -9.66
N THR A 29 6.55 -10.35 -10.22
CA THR A 29 7.73 -9.87 -9.49
C THR A 29 7.61 -8.40 -9.17
N ILE A 30 7.26 -7.55 -10.14
CA ILE A 30 7.06 -6.11 -9.93
C ILE A 30 5.94 -5.85 -8.92
N TYR A 31 4.81 -6.54 -9.07
CA TYR A 31 3.68 -6.37 -8.15
C TYR A 31 4.06 -6.72 -6.70
N SER A 32 4.81 -7.79 -6.51
CA SER A 32 5.32 -8.20 -5.19
C SER A 32 6.30 -7.17 -4.62
N GLU A 33 7.19 -6.63 -5.46
CA GLU A 33 8.18 -5.62 -5.07
C GLU A 33 7.52 -4.31 -4.63
N ILE A 34 6.54 -3.84 -5.38
CA ILE A 34 5.75 -2.64 -5.04
C ILE A 34 5.07 -2.83 -3.67
N LYS A 35 4.43 -3.97 -3.45
CA LYS A 35 3.76 -4.29 -2.19
C LYS A 35 4.74 -4.28 -1.01
N THR A 36 5.90 -4.87 -1.17
CA THR A 36 6.96 -4.88 -0.15
C THR A 36 7.46 -3.47 0.14
N SER A 37 7.68 -2.67 -0.89
CA SER A 37 8.11 -1.27 -0.75
C SER A 37 7.10 -0.42 0.01
N VAL A 38 5.81 -0.58 -0.28
CA VAL A 38 4.74 0.11 0.44
C VAL A 38 4.66 -0.33 1.90
N ASP A 39 4.80 -1.62 2.18
CA ASP A 39 4.79 -2.16 3.54
C ASP A 39 5.98 -1.63 4.36
N GLU A 40 7.16 -1.52 3.77
CA GLU A 40 8.33 -0.88 4.39
C GLU A 40 8.10 0.62 4.65
N GLY A 41 7.48 1.32 3.71
CA GLY A 41 7.08 2.71 3.89
C GLY A 41 6.12 2.90 5.06
N LEU A 42 5.12 2.05 5.18
CA LEU A 42 4.17 2.05 6.30
C LEU A 42 4.87 1.76 7.65
N ASP A 43 5.82 0.84 7.70
CA ASP A 43 6.59 0.55 8.91
C ASP A 43 7.44 1.77 9.33
N ASN A 44 8.03 2.48 8.40
CA ASN A 44 8.75 3.72 8.65
C ASN A 44 7.83 4.83 9.19
N TYR A 45 6.65 5.01 8.60
CA TYR A 45 5.64 5.94 9.12
C TYR A 45 5.18 5.59 10.54
N LYS A 46 4.93 4.32 10.81
CA LYS A 46 4.61 3.82 12.16
C LYS A 46 5.67 4.26 13.16
N ARG A 47 6.94 4.00 12.86
CA ARG A 47 8.05 4.37 13.75
C ARG A 47 8.12 5.86 13.99
N GLN A 48 7.93 6.65 12.94
CA GLN A 48 7.92 8.10 13.03
C GLN A 48 6.78 8.61 13.92
N ILE A 49 5.56 8.09 13.74
CA ILE A 49 4.40 8.48 14.54
C ILE A 49 4.59 8.09 16.01
N VAL A 50 5.04 6.87 16.30
CA VAL A 50 5.32 6.42 17.66
C VAL A 50 6.39 7.29 18.34
N TYR A 51 7.41 7.69 17.60
CA TYR A 51 8.44 8.61 18.10
C TYR A 51 7.86 10.00 18.39
N GLN A 52 7.03 10.53 17.49
CA GLN A 52 6.39 11.84 17.68
C GLN A 52 5.43 11.85 18.85
N VAL A 53 4.68 10.78 19.10
CA VAL A 53 3.76 10.64 20.25
C VAL A 53 4.52 10.79 21.58
N LYS A 54 5.74 10.28 21.67
CA LYS A 54 6.56 10.42 22.87
C LYS A 54 6.99 11.86 23.13
N SER A 55 7.09 12.68 22.10
CA SER A 55 7.47 14.10 22.18
C SER A 55 6.25 15.01 22.30
N ASP A 56 5.13 14.63 21.70
CA ASP A 56 3.88 15.41 21.66
C ASP A 56 2.67 14.47 21.82
N SER A 57 2.08 14.47 23.01
CA SER A 57 0.92 13.63 23.34
C SER A 57 -0.38 14.08 22.66
N THR A 58 -0.44 15.28 22.07
CA THR A 58 -1.63 15.75 21.34
C THR A 58 -1.93 14.93 20.09
N ILE A 59 -0.93 14.23 19.54
CA ILE A 59 -1.08 13.32 18.41
C ILE A 59 -2.01 12.14 18.75
N LEU A 60 -2.11 11.75 20.02
CA LEU A 60 -3.01 10.70 20.49
C LEU A 60 -4.50 11.05 20.34
N ASP A 61 -4.82 12.32 20.18
CA ASP A 61 -6.20 12.79 19.98
C ASP A 61 -6.73 12.55 18.57
N ASN A 62 -5.86 12.16 17.64
CA ASN A 62 -6.21 11.86 16.26
C ASN A 62 -6.83 10.45 16.12
N GLN A 63 -8.13 10.36 16.36
CA GLN A 63 -8.86 9.10 16.41
C GLN A 63 -9.39 8.63 15.04
N ASP A 64 -9.48 9.52 14.07
CA ASP A 64 -10.07 9.27 12.77
C ASP A 64 -9.14 9.68 11.61
N PHE A 65 -9.41 9.16 10.41
CA PHE A 65 -8.66 9.45 9.19
C PHE A 65 -9.11 10.74 8.47
N ASP A 66 -9.96 11.56 9.05
CA ASP A 66 -10.60 12.70 8.38
C ASP A 66 -9.60 13.71 7.79
N ASP A 67 -8.51 13.98 8.50
CA ASP A 67 -7.50 14.95 8.08
C ASP A 67 -6.06 14.36 8.03
N SER A 68 -5.91 13.05 8.16
CA SER A 68 -4.59 12.43 8.25
C SER A 68 -4.57 10.99 7.79
N PHE A 69 -3.39 10.52 7.42
CA PHE A 69 -3.14 9.15 6.98
C PHE A 69 -2.96 8.15 8.13
N PHE A 70 -3.26 8.53 9.36
CA PHE A 70 -3.20 7.65 10.52
C PHE A 70 -4.33 7.92 11.51
N ALA A 71 -4.68 6.90 12.28
CA ALA A 71 -5.64 6.99 13.38
C ALA A 71 -5.11 6.22 14.59
N ILE A 72 -5.29 6.79 15.77
CA ILE A 72 -4.86 6.20 17.03
C ILE A 72 -6.08 6.03 17.95
N ARG A 73 -6.22 4.81 18.50
CA ARG A 73 -7.29 4.49 19.46
C ARG A 73 -6.71 3.78 20.67
N GLN A 74 -7.14 4.18 21.85
CA GLN A 74 -6.76 3.48 23.07
C GLN A 74 -7.41 2.09 23.14
N ILE A 75 -6.62 1.08 23.50
CA ILE A 75 -7.05 -0.31 23.65
C ILE A 75 -6.67 -0.84 25.03
N SER A 76 -7.25 -1.99 25.41
CA SER A 76 -6.88 -2.70 26.63
C SER A 76 -5.51 -3.38 26.51
N SER A 77 -4.85 -3.62 27.64
CA SER A 77 -3.59 -4.37 27.66
C SER A 77 -3.72 -5.78 27.10
N ASP A 78 -4.86 -6.42 27.34
CA ASP A 78 -5.14 -7.75 26.82
C ASP A 78 -5.24 -7.76 25.30
N ALA A 79 -5.93 -6.79 24.71
CA ALA A 79 -6.02 -6.63 23.26
C ALA A 79 -4.63 -6.35 22.64
N ALA A 80 -3.78 -5.57 23.30
CA ALA A 80 -2.45 -5.23 22.84
C ALA A 80 -1.51 -6.45 22.77
N GLN A 81 -1.64 -7.39 23.69
CA GLN A 81 -0.81 -8.62 23.71
C GLN A 81 -1.04 -9.53 22.49
N TYR A 82 -2.25 -9.51 21.94
CA TYR A 82 -2.63 -10.32 20.78
C TYR A 82 -2.46 -9.60 19.45
N GLN A 83 -2.22 -8.30 19.48
CA GLN A 83 -2.12 -7.49 18.28
C GLN A 83 -0.69 -7.49 17.75
N LYS A 84 -0.50 -8.14 16.59
CA LYS A 84 0.73 -8.09 15.82
C LYS A 84 0.59 -7.11 14.68
N ASP A 85 1.71 -6.63 14.15
CA ASP A 85 1.73 -5.84 12.92
C ASP A 85 1.03 -6.59 11.79
N SER A 86 0.00 -5.97 11.23
CA SER A 86 -0.83 -6.56 10.18
C SER A 86 -0.96 -5.58 9.01
N TYR A 87 -0.63 -6.07 7.82
CA TYR A 87 -0.77 -5.33 6.57
C TYR A 87 -2.00 -5.84 5.81
N LYS A 88 -2.88 -4.94 5.41
CA LYS A 88 -4.13 -5.30 4.74
C LYS A 88 -4.42 -4.33 3.60
N ASP A 89 -4.88 -4.89 2.48
CA ASP A 89 -5.46 -4.09 1.41
C ASP A 89 -6.89 -3.68 1.81
N THR A 90 -7.21 -2.42 1.66
CA THR A 90 -8.52 -1.85 1.97
C THR A 90 -8.91 -0.81 0.94
N VAL A 91 -10.16 -0.39 0.97
CA VAL A 91 -10.68 0.70 0.16
C VAL A 91 -11.21 1.77 1.10
N MET A 92 -10.77 3.00 0.91
CA MET A 92 -11.27 4.15 1.65
C MET A 92 -11.89 5.15 0.69
N TYR A 93 -12.94 5.82 1.16
CA TYR A 93 -13.57 6.90 0.43
C TYR A 93 -12.90 8.21 0.81
N MET A 94 -12.11 8.76 -0.11
CA MET A 94 -11.43 10.03 0.08
C MET A 94 -12.22 11.12 -0.62
N GLN A 95 -12.40 12.24 0.06
CA GLN A 95 -13.02 13.42 -0.52
C GLN A 95 -11.90 14.36 -0.99
N ASP A 96 -11.77 14.51 -2.29
CA ASP A 96 -10.92 15.55 -2.86
C ASP A 96 -11.60 16.91 -2.70
N SER A 97 -10.81 17.93 -2.42
CA SER A 97 -11.28 19.33 -2.33
C SER A 97 -11.93 19.85 -3.62
N ASN A 98 -11.67 19.20 -4.74
CA ASN A 98 -12.19 19.57 -6.05
C ASN A 98 -13.41 18.73 -6.50
N ASP A 99 -13.71 17.62 -5.83
CA ASP A 99 -14.84 16.76 -6.17
C ASP A 99 -15.80 16.63 -4.98
N PRO A 100 -17.11 16.97 -5.17
CA PRO A 100 -18.09 16.84 -4.11
C PRO A 100 -18.48 15.37 -3.80
N TYR A 101 -18.06 14.41 -4.63
CA TYR A 101 -18.37 13.00 -4.44
C TYR A 101 -17.12 12.24 -4.00
N PRO A 102 -17.16 11.56 -2.82
CA PRO A 102 -16.04 10.73 -2.38
C PRO A 102 -15.84 9.54 -3.31
N GLU A 103 -14.64 9.39 -3.84
CA GLU A 103 -14.26 8.25 -4.67
C GLU A 103 -13.61 7.15 -3.83
N PRO A 104 -13.87 5.87 -4.17
CA PRO A 104 -13.21 4.76 -3.51
C PRO A 104 -11.75 4.63 -3.99
N GLU A 105 -10.80 4.81 -3.07
CA GLU A 105 -9.38 4.62 -3.33
C GLU A 105 -8.87 3.31 -2.72
N PRO A 106 -8.10 2.51 -3.48
CA PRO A 106 -7.40 1.37 -2.92
C PRO A 106 -6.25 1.85 -2.04
N MET A 107 -6.26 1.41 -0.79
CA MET A 107 -5.30 1.77 0.24
C MET A 107 -4.62 0.53 0.81
N ARG A 108 -3.37 0.68 1.19
CA ARG A 108 -2.67 -0.30 2.02
C ARG A 108 -2.67 0.18 3.46
N MET A 109 -3.09 -0.66 4.39
CA MET A 109 -3.22 -0.33 5.81
C MET A 109 -2.29 -1.19 6.65
N LEU A 110 -1.52 -0.56 7.50
CA LEU A 110 -0.80 -1.19 8.60
C LEU A 110 -1.59 -0.97 9.91
N THR A 111 -1.88 -2.03 10.61
CA THR A 111 -2.44 -2.00 11.97
C THR A 111 -1.42 -2.54 12.94
N THR A 112 -1.12 -1.78 13.97
CA THR A 112 -0.14 -2.12 15.01
C THR A 112 -0.60 -1.62 16.38
N ALA A 113 0.05 -2.08 17.44
CA ALA A 113 -0.15 -1.59 18.79
C ALA A 113 1.15 -1.08 19.38
N PHE A 114 1.08 -0.05 20.20
CA PHE A 114 2.21 0.49 20.94
C PHE A 114 1.80 0.91 22.35
N GLU A 115 2.78 1.06 23.22
CA GLU A 115 2.61 1.53 24.59
C GLU A 115 3.29 2.88 24.78
N THR A 116 2.60 3.80 25.46
CA THR A 116 3.16 5.06 25.93
C THR A 116 2.49 5.47 27.25
N ASP A 117 3.28 5.93 28.21
CA ASP A 117 2.81 6.38 29.53
C ASP A 117 1.95 5.34 30.27
N GLY A 118 2.23 4.05 30.11
CA GLY A 118 1.49 2.96 30.73
C GLY A 118 0.17 2.61 30.07
N ASN A 119 -0.20 3.27 28.98
CA ASN A 119 -1.41 3.01 28.20
C ASN A 119 -1.07 2.36 26.87
N TYR A 120 -1.97 1.52 26.37
CA TYR A 120 -1.85 0.83 25.10
C TYR A 120 -2.76 1.47 24.04
N TYR A 121 -2.21 1.61 22.84
CA TYR A 121 -2.91 2.25 21.72
C TYR A 121 -2.80 1.38 20.46
N GLU A 122 -3.88 1.34 19.70
CA GLU A 122 -3.89 0.83 18.34
C GLU A 122 -3.59 1.97 17.37
N LEU A 123 -2.60 1.76 16.51
CA LEU A 123 -2.25 2.67 15.43
C LEU A 123 -2.60 2.02 14.10
N LYS A 124 -3.36 2.73 13.28
CA LYS A 124 -3.63 2.38 11.88
C LYS A 124 -3.02 3.46 11.00
N VAL A 125 -2.20 3.04 10.05
CA VAL A 125 -1.58 3.92 9.05
C VAL A 125 -2.01 3.44 7.68
N VAL A 126 -2.40 4.35 6.81
CA VAL A 126 -2.82 4.05 5.44
C VAL A 126 -1.95 4.76 4.43
N TYR A 127 -1.77 4.12 3.28
CA TYR A 127 -1.06 4.66 2.13
C TYR A 127 -1.86 4.39 0.87
N SER A 128 -2.02 5.42 0.02
CA SER A 128 -2.72 5.28 -1.26
C SER A 128 -1.88 4.48 -2.26
N MET A 129 -2.51 3.52 -2.92
CA MET A 129 -1.88 2.73 -3.97
C MET A 129 -1.97 3.40 -5.36
N ILE A 130 -2.71 4.51 -5.45
CA ILE A 130 -2.94 5.23 -6.73
C ILE A 130 -1.87 6.29 -7.00
N GLU A 131 -1.22 6.84 -5.99
CA GLU A 131 -0.24 7.93 -6.17
C GLU A 131 0.94 7.56 -7.10
N GLU A 132 1.24 6.27 -7.25
CA GLU A 132 2.28 5.83 -8.20
C GLU A 132 1.80 5.81 -9.64
N ASP A 133 0.50 5.58 -9.90
CA ASP A 133 -0.07 5.60 -11.25
C ASP A 133 -0.18 7.03 -11.79
N ASP A 134 -0.55 8.01 -10.96
CA ASP A 134 -0.60 9.43 -11.35
C ASP A 134 0.79 9.99 -11.69
N LEU A 135 1.82 9.57 -10.98
CA LEU A 135 3.21 9.95 -11.29
C LEU A 135 3.68 9.38 -12.63
N ALA A 136 3.28 8.16 -12.95
CA ALA A 136 3.60 7.54 -14.24
C ALA A 136 2.89 8.25 -15.40
N GLU A 137 1.66 8.68 -15.21
CA GLU A 137 0.88 9.40 -16.21
C GLU A 137 1.48 10.80 -16.47
N HIS A 138 1.88 11.51 -15.44
CA HIS A 138 2.55 12.82 -15.55
C HIS A 138 3.93 12.76 -16.24
N ILE A 139 4.66 11.66 -16.11
CA ILE A 139 5.95 11.47 -16.77
C ILE A 139 5.79 11.14 -18.25
N LEU A 140 4.71 10.48 -18.65
CA LEU A 140 4.46 10.08 -20.03
C LEU A 140 3.92 11.21 -20.92
N TRP A 141 3.39 12.28 -20.36
CA TRP A 141 2.79 13.40 -21.10
C TRP A 141 3.61 14.71 -21.06
N ASN A 142 4.79 14.73 -20.48
CA ASN A 142 5.77 15.80 -20.55
C ASN A 142 6.98 15.38 -21.39
#